data_7b64e382b428a032423a3bcd3bb17d7f
#
_entry.id   7b64e382b428a032423a3bcd3bb17d7f
#
_cell.length_a   1.000
_cell.length_b   1.000
_cell.length_c   1.000
_cell.angle_alpha   90.00
_cell.angle_beta   90.00
_cell.angle_gamma   90.00
#
_symmetry.space_group_name_H-M   'P 1'
#
loop_
_entity.id
_entity.type
_entity.pdbx_description
1 polymer ?
#
loop_
_entity_poly.entity_id
_entity_poly.type
_entity_poly.pdbx_seq_one_letter_code
_entity_poly.pdbx_strand_id
1 'polypeptide(L)'
;METTVNIKNLSKEERAKLLAELQNEEKQSRIQRRETYESLRAELLHGVEERLQTVAADVQNFHDWLQGEVEGFVGVMRDYGQLRKSDQRSYTITDGDFRLEVASNKVKGFDERADLAAERLIDYLKRYMKKSEKGADDPMYQMAMTLLERNKSGDLDYKSISKLYELEDKFDSEYSEIMSLFKEANVVQKNAVNYYFSKRNPETNVWRRIEPSFCRM
;
A
#
# COMPACT_ATOMS: atom_id res chain seq x y z
N MET A 1 -50.70 -8.06 35.61
CA MET A 1 -52.07 -7.92 35.03
C MET A 1 -51.87 -7.07 33.76
N GLU A 2 -51.94 -7.69 32.61
CA GLU A 2 -51.95 -6.96 31.35
C GLU A 2 -53.34 -6.35 31.15
N THR A 3 -53.46 -5.04 31.23
CA THR A 3 -54.69 -4.33 30.95
C THR A 3 -54.79 -4.19 29.40
N THR A 4 -55.46 -5.12 28.78
CA THR A 4 -55.80 -5.05 27.34
C THR A 4 -56.80 -3.89 27.11
N VAL A 5 -56.31 -2.78 26.58
CA VAL A 5 -57.17 -1.64 26.22
C VAL A 5 -57.95 -2.02 24.97
N ASN A 6 -59.29 -2.10 25.09
CA ASN A 6 -60.14 -2.41 23.95
C ASN A 6 -60.39 -1.14 23.10
N ILE A 7 -59.59 -0.97 22.05
CA ILE A 7 -59.59 0.20 21.15
C ILE A 7 -60.98 0.52 20.58
N LYS A 8 -61.87 -0.48 20.48
CA LYS A 8 -63.21 -0.28 19.91
C LYS A 8 -64.14 0.56 20.77
N ASN A 9 -63.86 0.64 22.11
CA ASN A 9 -64.71 1.37 23.09
C ASN A 9 -64.22 2.80 23.35
N LEU A 10 -63.12 3.23 22.70
CA LEU A 10 -62.61 4.57 22.87
C LEU A 10 -63.30 5.59 21.98
N SER A 11 -63.55 6.78 22.48
CA SER A 11 -64.01 7.93 21.68
C SER A 11 -62.99 8.34 20.62
N LYS A 12 -63.41 9.13 19.65
CA LYS A 12 -62.51 9.62 18.60
C LYS A 12 -61.34 10.45 19.15
N GLU A 13 -61.58 11.22 20.20
CA GLU A 13 -60.58 12.05 20.88
C GLU A 13 -59.55 11.21 21.66
N GLU A 14 -59.99 10.18 22.37
CA GLU A 14 -59.18 9.26 23.12
C GLU A 14 -58.26 8.43 22.21
N ARG A 15 -58.78 7.99 21.05
CA ARG A 15 -57.98 7.33 20.02
C ARG A 15 -56.90 8.23 19.48
N ALA A 16 -57.21 9.52 19.19
CA ALA A 16 -56.23 10.50 18.70
C ALA A 16 -55.12 10.76 19.73
N LYS A 17 -55.45 10.87 21.03
CA LYS A 17 -54.47 11.02 22.12
C LYS A 17 -53.57 9.79 22.22
N LEU A 18 -54.14 8.59 22.23
CA LEU A 18 -53.38 7.34 22.31
C LEU A 18 -52.43 7.20 21.11
N LEU A 19 -52.89 7.56 19.94
CA LEU A 19 -52.05 7.51 18.71
C LEU A 19 -50.88 8.51 18.79
N ALA A 20 -51.11 9.71 19.32
CA ALA A 20 -50.08 10.71 19.51
C ALA A 20 -49.06 10.27 20.58
N GLU A 21 -49.52 9.63 21.68
CA GLU A 21 -48.65 9.07 22.71
C GLU A 21 -47.75 7.94 22.13
N LEU A 22 -48.34 6.98 21.41
CA LEU A 22 -47.61 5.89 20.77
C LEU A 22 -46.59 6.39 19.75
N GLN A 23 -46.94 7.39 18.94
CA GLN A 23 -46.00 8.02 18.00
C GLN A 23 -44.86 8.72 18.72
N ASN A 24 -45.15 9.37 19.85
CA ASN A 24 -44.10 10.01 20.67
C ASN A 24 -43.19 8.99 21.33
N GLU A 25 -43.74 7.91 21.89
CA GLU A 25 -42.95 6.80 22.46
C GLU A 25 -42.05 6.15 21.40
N GLU A 26 -42.58 5.89 20.20
CA GLU A 26 -41.82 5.34 19.10
C GLU A 26 -40.67 6.29 18.66
N LYS A 27 -40.97 7.59 18.58
CA LYS A 27 -39.97 8.63 18.28
C LYS A 27 -38.86 8.66 19.36
N GLN A 28 -39.22 8.66 20.65
CA GLN A 28 -38.28 8.64 21.75
C GLN A 28 -37.41 7.37 21.75
N SER A 29 -38.03 6.21 21.56
CA SER A 29 -37.34 4.93 21.43
C SER A 29 -36.33 4.91 20.29
N ARG A 30 -36.70 5.54 19.15
CA ARG A 30 -35.79 5.65 17.99
C ARG A 30 -34.62 6.57 18.27
N ILE A 31 -34.83 7.71 18.96
CA ILE A 31 -33.76 8.62 19.37
C ILE A 31 -32.82 7.91 20.32
N GLN A 32 -33.34 7.27 21.37
CA GLN A 32 -32.53 6.55 22.35
C GLN A 32 -31.70 5.42 21.73
N ARG A 33 -32.27 4.64 20.79
CA ARG A 33 -31.51 3.61 20.07
C ARG A 33 -30.39 4.20 19.24
N ARG A 34 -30.60 5.37 18.62
CA ARG A 34 -29.56 6.07 17.87
C ARG A 34 -28.43 6.57 18.79
N GLU A 35 -28.78 7.19 19.90
CA GLU A 35 -27.81 7.69 20.88
C GLU A 35 -26.97 6.54 21.46
N THR A 36 -27.62 5.43 21.82
CA THR A 36 -26.93 4.22 22.28
C THR A 36 -25.97 3.67 21.22
N TYR A 37 -26.40 3.61 19.96
CA TYR A 37 -25.52 3.18 18.86
C TYR A 37 -24.31 4.10 18.68
N GLU A 38 -24.52 5.42 18.72
CA GLU A 38 -23.46 6.40 18.55
C GLU A 38 -22.45 6.33 19.71
N SER A 39 -22.92 6.15 20.93
CA SER A 39 -22.06 5.95 22.12
C SER A 39 -21.23 4.67 22.01
N LEU A 40 -21.87 3.53 21.73
CA LEU A 40 -21.15 2.25 21.58
C LEU A 40 -20.16 2.26 20.43
N ARG A 41 -20.50 2.94 19.33
CA ARG A 41 -19.57 3.13 18.22
C ARG A 41 -18.34 3.95 18.63
N ALA A 42 -18.56 5.04 19.36
CA ALA A 42 -17.47 5.88 19.84
C ALA A 42 -16.56 5.12 20.81
N GLU A 43 -17.12 4.39 21.75
CA GLU A 43 -16.37 3.56 22.69
C GLU A 43 -15.54 2.47 21.98
N LEU A 44 -16.16 1.78 21.02
CA LEU A 44 -15.45 0.77 20.22
C LEU A 44 -14.26 1.36 19.48
N LEU A 45 -14.47 2.47 18.77
CA LEU A 45 -13.41 3.09 17.97
C LEU A 45 -12.28 3.63 18.85
N HIS A 46 -12.61 4.24 19.97
CA HIS A 46 -11.61 4.72 20.93
C HIS A 46 -10.77 3.57 21.50
N GLY A 47 -11.41 2.49 21.93
CA GLY A 47 -10.69 1.31 22.43
C GLY A 47 -9.85 0.60 21.35
N VAL A 48 -10.28 0.63 20.08
CA VAL A 48 -9.48 0.13 18.97
C VAL A 48 -8.28 1.02 18.72
N GLU A 49 -8.45 2.34 18.72
CA GLU A 49 -7.40 3.32 18.49
C GLU A 49 -6.28 3.20 19.53
N GLU A 50 -6.62 3.18 20.83
CA GLU A 50 -5.64 3.04 21.91
C GLU A 50 -4.81 1.76 21.79
N ARG A 51 -5.47 0.62 21.53
CA ARG A 51 -4.79 -0.66 21.39
C ARG A 51 -3.93 -0.71 20.12
N LEU A 52 -4.41 -0.12 19.02
CA LEU A 52 -3.66 -0.05 17.77
C LEU A 52 -2.40 0.78 17.93
N GLN A 53 -2.46 1.92 18.62
CA GLN A 53 -1.30 2.77 18.90
C GLN A 53 -0.23 2.01 19.71
N THR A 54 -0.65 1.25 20.72
CA THR A 54 0.26 0.41 21.50
C THR A 54 0.96 -0.63 20.63
N VAL A 55 0.20 -1.38 19.84
CA VAL A 55 0.77 -2.41 18.95
C VAL A 55 1.69 -1.78 17.89
N ALA A 56 1.32 -0.62 17.34
CA ALA A 56 2.16 0.09 16.38
C ALA A 56 3.49 0.54 16.99
N ALA A 57 3.46 1.04 18.23
CA ALA A 57 4.67 1.41 18.96
C ALA A 57 5.55 0.18 19.26
N ASP A 58 4.97 -0.94 19.65
CA ASP A 58 5.71 -2.19 19.91
C ASP A 58 6.38 -2.71 18.63
N VAL A 59 5.68 -2.65 17.49
CA VAL A 59 6.26 -3.05 16.19
C VAL A 59 7.40 -2.12 15.80
N GLN A 60 7.27 -0.81 16.00
CA GLN A 60 8.34 0.15 15.70
C GLN A 60 9.56 -0.08 16.59
N ASN A 61 9.37 -0.23 17.90
CA ASN A 61 10.43 -0.51 18.85
C ASN A 61 11.17 -1.81 18.52
N PHE A 62 10.43 -2.86 18.15
CA PHE A 62 11.03 -4.11 17.70
C PHE A 62 11.84 -3.93 16.43
N HIS A 63 11.35 -3.17 15.45
CA HIS A 63 12.07 -2.89 14.21
C HIS A 63 13.39 -2.16 14.48
N ASP A 64 13.36 -1.12 15.30
CA ASP A 64 14.54 -0.30 15.60
C ASP A 64 15.59 -1.08 16.38
N TRP A 65 15.15 -1.86 17.36
CA TRP A 65 16.02 -2.80 18.08
C TRP A 65 16.66 -3.81 17.11
N LEU A 66 15.84 -4.46 16.27
CA LEU A 66 16.32 -5.45 15.32
C LEU A 66 17.33 -4.86 14.34
N GLN A 67 17.09 -3.65 13.85
CA GLN A 67 18.01 -2.96 12.95
C GLN A 67 19.37 -2.77 13.63
N GLY A 68 19.40 -2.29 14.86
CA GLY A 68 20.63 -2.09 15.63
C GLY A 68 21.40 -3.39 15.84
N GLU A 69 20.71 -4.47 16.25
CA GLU A 69 21.33 -5.78 16.46
C GLU A 69 21.92 -6.37 15.17
N VAL A 70 21.16 -6.27 14.08
CA VAL A 70 21.57 -6.78 12.77
C VAL A 70 22.76 -5.99 12.22
N GLU A 71 22.78 -4.67 12.34
CA GLU A 71 23.90 -3.83 11.94
C GLU A 71 25.17 -4.15 12.73
N GLY A 72 25.06 -4.33 14.05
CA GLY A 72 26.15 -4.78 14.90
C GLY A 72 26.70 -6.15 14.51
N PHE A 73 25.81 -7.10 14.23
CA PHE A 73 26.18 -8.46 13.87
C PHE A 73 26.84 -8.57 12.48
N VAL A 74 26.53 -7.67 11.55
CA VAL A 74 27.19 -7.63 10.22
C VAL A 74 28.70 -7.45 10.34
N GLY A 75 29.17 -6.65 11.30
CA GLY A 75 30.59 -6.51 11.59
C GLY A 75 31.22 -7.86 11.93
N VAL A 76 30.62 -8.58 12.86
CA VAL A 76 31.05 -9.92 13.28
C VAL A 76 31.05 -10.92 12.14
N MET A 77 29.97 -10.92 11.31
CA MET A 77 29.87 -11.79 10.12
C MET A 77 30.99 -11.51 9.11
N ARG A 78 31.36 -10.26 8.94
CA ARG A 78 32.43 -9.84 8.03
C ARG A 78 33.77 -10.35 8.53
N ASP A 79 34.07 -10.17 9.81
CA ASP A 79 35.31 -10.60 10.43
C ASP A 79 35.46 -12.13 10.42
N TYR A 80 34.36 -12.83 10.58
CA TYR A 80 34.29 -14.30 10.51
C TYR A 80 34.34 -14.86 9.09
N GLY A 81 34.25 -14.01 8.06
CA GLY A 81 34.32 -14.44 6.65
C GLY A 81 33.01 -15.05 6.09
N GLN A 82 31.86 -14.82 6.75
CA GLN A 82 30.56 -15.32 6.28
C GLN A 82 29.99 -14.51 5.12
N LEU A 83 30.43 -13.28 4.92
CA LEU A 83 30.02 -12.44 3.80
C LEU A 83 30.91 -12.71 2.59
N ARG A 84 30.29 -13.13 1.47
CA ARG A 84 31.00 -13.46 0.22
C ARG A 84 31.56 -12.22 -0.47
N LYS A 85 30.94 -11.05 -0.27
CA LYS A 85 31.35 -9.77 -0.85
C LYS A 85 31.31 -8.70 0.24
N SER A 86 32.21 -7.74 0.16
CA SER A 86 32.30 -6.62 1.10
C SER A 86 31.06 -5.74 1.12
N ASP A 87 30.31 -5.68 0.02
CA ASP A 87 29.08 -4.90 -0.16
C ASP A 87 27.80 -5.73 -0.06
N GLN A 88 27.92 -7.01 0.37
CA GLN A 88 26.76 -7.89 0.54
C GLN A 88 25.84 -7.37 1.64
N ARG A 89 24.59 -7.09 1.27
CA ARG A 89 23.55 -6.54 2.16
C ARG A 89 22.39 -7.50 2.39
N SER A 90 22.34 -8.62 1.65
CA SER A 90 21.32 -9.65 1.81
C SER A 90 21.98 -10.92 2.31
N TYR A 91 21.48 -11.49 3.40
CA TYR A 91 22.00 -12.69 4.02
C TYR A 91 20.97 -13.36 4.90
N THR A 92 21.26 -14.58 5.32
CA THR A 92 20.39 -15.39 6.18
C THR A 92 21.19 -15.87 7.38
N ILE A 93 20.64 -15.65 8.57
CA ILE A 93 21.15 -16.16 9.84
C ILE A 93 20.21 -17.26 10.29
N THR A 94 20.74 -18.43 10.63
CA THR A 94 19.95 -19.56 11.12
C THR A 94 20.62 -20.12 12.37
N ASP A 95 19.84 -20.27 13.42
CA ASP A 95 20.26 -20.99 14.63
C ASP A 95 19.12 -21.90 15.10
N GLY A 96 19.39 -23.20 15.24
CA GLY A 96 18.38 -24.20 15.59
C GLY A 96 17.19 -24.17 14.64
N ASP A 97 16.03 -23.89 15.19
CA ASP A 97 14.75 -23.87 14.48
C ASP A 97 14.28 -22.46 14.09
N PHE A 98 15.14 -21.47 14.25
CA PHE A 98 14.80 -20.08 13.90
C PHE A 98 15.72 -19.53 12.80
N ARG A 99 15.12 -18.77 11.90
CA ARG A 99 15.82 -18.15 10.77
C ARG A 99 15.39 -16.70 10.61
N LEU A 100 16.39 -15.85 10.51
CA LEU A 100 16.26 -14.45 10.10
C LEU A 100 16.89 -14.29 8.72
N GLU A 101 16.09 -13.83 7.76
CA GLU A 101 16.55 -13.44 6.43
C GLU A 101 16.51 -11.91 6.33
N VAL A 102 17.64 -11.31 6.00
CA VAL A 102 17.77 -9.89 5.71
C VAL A 102 17.87 -9.73 4.21
N ALA A 103 16.91 -9.04 3.61
CA ALA A 103 16.87 -8.76 2.18
C ALA A 103 16.98 -7.26 1.93
N SER A 104 18.06 -6.84 1.31
CA SER A 104 18.28 -5.45 0.92
C SER A 104 17.98 -5.28 -0.55
N ASN A 105 16.96 -4.50 -0.86
CA ASN A 105 16.55 -4.18 -2.20
C ASN A 105 16.92 -2.73 -2.54
N LYS A 106 17.55 -2.55 -3.70
CA LYS A 106 17.74 -1.21 -4.26
C LYS A 106 16.41 -0.75 -4.86
N VAL A 107 15.81 0.25 -4.26
CA VAL A 107 14.63 0.90 -4.83
C VAL A 107 15.13 1.91 -5.85
N LYS A 108 14.89 1.62 -7.12
CA LYS A 108 15.17 2.52 -8.21
C LYS A 108 13.96 3.40 -8.47
N GLY A 109 14.20 4.61 -8.87
CA GLY A 109 13.19 5.55 -9.31
C GLY A 109 13.81 6.53 -10.29
N PHE A 110 12.98 7.34 -10.88
CA PHE A 110 13.42 8.39 -11.77
C PHE A 110 13.81 9.65 -11.01
N ASP A 111 14.87 10.32 -11.42
CA ASP A 111 15.19 11.67 -11.01
C ASP A 111 14.56 12.71 -11.98
N GLU A 112 14.83 14.00 -11.75
CA GLU A 112 14.27 15.11 -12.53
C GLU A 112 14.57 15.06 -14.03
N ARG A 113 15.60 14.31 -14.44
CA ARG A 113 15.95 14.12 -15.86
C ARG A 113 14.89 13.33 -16.61
N ALA A 114 14.13 12.48 -15.91
CA ALA A 114 13.03 11.75 -16.52
C ALA A 114 11.87 12.67 -16.93
N ASP A 115 11.66 13.78 -16.24
CA ASP A 115 10.66 14.78 -16.61
C ASP A 115 11.03 15.44 -17.95
N LEU A 116 12.30 15.80 -18.10
CA LEU A 116 12.81 16.32 -19.37
C LEU A 116 12.70 15.30 -20.50
N ALA A 117 13.01 14.03 -20.22
CA ALA A 117 12.85 12.95 -21.20
C ALA A 117 11.39 12.76 -21.62
N ALA A 118 10.45 12.84 -20.67
CA ALA A 118 9.01 12.75 -20.93
C ALA A 118 8.52 13.90 -21.82
N GLU A 119 8.93 15.15 -21.53
CA GLU A 119 8.60 16.30 -22.36
C GLU A 119 9.13 16.14 -23.80
N ARG A 120 10.39 15.74 -23.95
CA ARG A 120 10.99 15.48 -25.27
C ARG A 120 10.26 14.37 -26.02
N LEU A 121 9.86 13.31 -25.33
CA LEU A 121 9.11 12.22 -25.94
C LEU A 121 7.72 12.68 -26.41
N ILE A 122 7.02 13.46 -25.60
CA ILE A 122 5.72 14.02 -25.99
C ILE A 122 5.86 14.90 -27.23
N ASP A 123 6.87 15.75 -27.29
CA ASP A 123 7.10 16.62 -28.46
C ASP A 123 7.55 15.83 -29.70
N TYR A 124 8.35 14.78 -29.54
CA TYR A 124 8.69 13.86 -30.57
C TYR A 124 7.44 13.18 -31.17
N LEU A 125 6.60 12.63 -30.30
CA LEU A 125 5.35 11.95 -30.68
C LEU A 125 4.36 12.91 -31.36
N LYS A 126 4.24 14.15 -30.92
CA LYS A 126 3.43 15.17 -31.60
C LYS A 126 3.91 15.46 -33.01
N ARG A 127 5.24 15.52 -33.22
CA ARG A 127 5.82 15.70 -34.57
C ARG A 127 5.62 14.47 -35.43
N TYR A 128 5.76 13.28 -34.89
CA TYR A 128 5.50 12.02 -35.53
C TYR A 128 4.04 11.92 -36.02
N MET A 129 3.10 12.28 -35.18
CA MET A 129 1.66 12.29 -35.51
C MET A 129 1.31 13.26 -36.64
N LYS A 130 1.94 14.44 -36.67
CA LYS A 130 1.68 15.39 -37.78
C LYS A 130 2.00 14.79 -39.16
N LYS A 131 2.81 13.75 -39.20
CA LYS A 131 3.14 12.97 -40.42
C LYS A 131 2.23 11.76 -40.62
N SER A 132 1.43 11.38 -39.59
CA SER A 132 0.50 10.27 -39.64
C SER A 132 -0.88 10.75 -40.08
N GLU A 133 -1.55 9.98 -40.94
CA GLU A 133 -2.92 10.27 -41.40
C GLU A 133 -3.97 10.19 -40.27
N LYS A 134 -3.64 9.50 -39.17
CA LYS A 134 -4.57 9.27 -38.01
C LYS A 134 -4.50 10.32 -36.92
N GLY A 135 -3.47 11.19 -36.93
CA GLY A 135 -3.36 12.25 -35.93
C GLY A 135 -3.39 11.76 -34.47
N ALA A 136 -4.18 12.44 -33.61
CA ALA A 136 -4.30 12.10 -32.18
C ALA A 136 -5.01 10.77 -31.91
N ASP A 137 -5.71 10.22 -32.87
CA ASP A 137 -6.40 8.92 -32.78
C ASP A 137 -5.44 7.74 -33.13
N ASP A 138 -4.17 8.02 -33.35
CA ASP A 138 -3.17 6.97 -33.58
C ASP A 138 -3.00 6.13 -32.29
N PRO A 139 -3.24 4.80 -32.35
CA PRO A 139 -3.16 3.94 -31.17
C PRO A 139 -1.77 3.94 -30.53
N MET A 140 -0.69 4.15 -31.29
CA MET A 140 0.66 4.23 -30.75
C MET A 140 0.85 5.48 -29.89
N TYR A 141 0.29 6.61 -30.33
CA TYR A 141 0.34 7.83 -29.54
C TYR A 141 -0.45 7.69 -28.22
N GLN A 142 -1.67 7.16 -28.30
CA GLN A 142 -2.50 6.96 -27.10
C GLN A 142 -1.82 5.99 -26.12
N MET A 143 -1.22 4.92 -26.62
CA MET A 143 -0.47 3.98 -25.80
C MET A 143 0.74 4.65 -25.12
N ALA A 144 1.52 5.43 -25.86
CA ALA A 144 2.67 6.13 -25.30
C ALA A 144 2.25 7.17 -24.26
N MET A 145 1.17 7.91 -24.48
CA MET A 145 0.63 8.85 -23.49
C MET A 145 0.17 8.14 -22.22
N THR A 146 -0.48 6.97 -22.33
CA THR A 146 -0.87 6.15 -21.19
C THR A 146 0.36 5.65 -20.40
N LEU A 147 1.45 5.29 -21.08
CA LEU A 147 2.69 4.84 -20.43
C LEU A 147 3.45 5.98 -19.73
N LEU A 148 3.19 7.24 -20.12
CA LEU A 148 3.74 8.45 -19.48
C LEU A 148 2.86 8.98 -18.35
N GLU A 149 1.72 8.35 -18.06
CA GLU A 149 0.88 8.74 -16.92
C GLU A 149 1.65 8.58 -15.61
N ARG A 150 1.48 9.58 -14.75
CA ARG A 150 2.12 9.60 -13.43
C ARG A 150 1.30 8.81 -12.43
N ASN A 151 1.98 8.18 -11.49
CA ASN A 151 1.34 7.52 -10.35
C ASN A 151 0.70 8.53 -9.38
N LYS A 152 0.07 8.03 -8.32
CA LYS A 152 -0.57 8.88 -7.28
C LYS A 152 0.41 9.81 -6.55
N SER A 153 1.69 9.50 -6.57
CA SER A 153 2.77 10.32 -5.97
C SER A 153 3.32 11.36 -6.94
N GLY A 154 2.86 11.38 -8.19
CA GLY A 154 3.34 12.29 -9.23
C GLY A 154 4.57 11.81 -10.00
N ASP A 155 5.04 10.59 -9.73
CA ASP A 155 6.23 10.01 -10.35
C ASP A 155 5.87 9.16 -11.59
N LEU A 156 6.83 9.04 -12.52
CA LEU A 156 6.74 8.12 -13.64
C LEU A 156 6.94 6.67 -13.16
N ASP A 157 6.12 5.74 -13.65
CA ASP A 157 6.28 4.32 -13.34
C ASP A 157 7.35 3.67 -14.22
N TYR A 158 8.36 3.07 -13.58
CA TYR A 158 9.45 2.40 -14.30
C TYR A 158 8.96 1.27 -15.21
N LYS A 159 7.96 0.50 -14.79
CA LYS A 159 7.43 -0.61 -15.60
C LYS A 159 6.75 -0.11 -16.87
N SER A 160 6.08 1.02 -16.76
CA SER A 160 5.43 1.69 -17.91
C SER A 160 6.47 2.23 -18.87
N ILE A 161 7.48 2.95 -18.38
CA ILE A 161 8.56 3.49 -19.22
C ILE A 161 9.40 2.36 -19.85
N SER A 162 9.64 1.24 -19.15
CA SER A 162 10.42 0.13 -19.73
C SER A 162 9.78 -0.49 -20.96
N LYS A 163 8.46 -0.41 -21.13
CA LYS A 163 7.78 -0.84 -22.35
C LYS A 163 8.09 0.06 -23.57
N LEU A 164 8.42 1.33 -23.33
CA LEU A 164 8.85 2.24 -24.38
C LEU A 164 10.24 1.88 -24.91
N TYR A 165 11.11 1.29 -24.06
CA TYR A 165 12.41 0.79 -24.52
C TYR A 165 12.29 -0.36 -25.53
N GLU A 166 11.25 -1.19 -25.42
CA GLU A 166 11.00 -2.30 -26.35
C GLU A 166 10.64 -1.81 -27.76
N LEU A 167 10.30 -0.54 -27.91
CA LEU A 167 9.97 0.08 -29.19
C LEU A 167 11.15 0.80 -29.84
N GLU A 168 12.31 0.85 -29.19
CA GLU A 168 13.48 1.62 -29.65
C GLU A 168 13.90 1.27 -31.05
N ASP A 169 13.88 -0.02 -31.41
CA ASP A 169 14.25 -0.50 -32.76
C ASP A 169 13.25 -0.11 -33.86
N LYS A 170 12.09 0.43 -33.53
CA LYS A 170 11.01 0.80 -34.45
C LYS A 170 11.02 2.28 -34.84
N PHE A 171 11.83 3.06 -34.18
CA PHE A 171 11.90 4.51 -34.33
C PHE A 171 13.31 4.95 -34.72
N ASP A 172 13.49 6.25 -34.92
CA ASP A 172 14.75 6.85 -35.31
C ASP A 172 15.71 7.12 -34.14
N SER A 173 16.89 7.67 -34.48
CA SER A 173 17.94 7.98 -33.51
C SER A 173 17.50 8.99 -32.45
N GLU A 174 16.58 9.92 -32.76
CA GLU A 174 16.06 10.90 -31.82
C GLU A 174 15.25 10.19 -30.68
N TYR A 175 14.47 9.18 -31.07
CA TYR A 175 13.78 8.34 -30.07
C TYR A 175 14.76 7.60 -29.15
N SER A 176 15.83 7.02 -29.75
CA SER A 176 16.86 6.32 -28.97
C SER A 176 17.61 7.24 -28.01
N GLU A 177 17.87 8.50 -28.40
CA GLU A 177 18.44 9.50 -27.46
C GLU A 177 17.51 9.79 -26.29
N ILE A 178 16.20 9.93 -26.53
CA ILE A 178 15.21 10.14 -25.48
C ILE A 178 15.16 8.92 -24.54
N MET A 179 15.18 7.70 -25.07
CA MET A 179 15.22 6.48 -24.28
C MET A 179 16.50 6.38 -23.45
N SER A 180 17.63 6.85 -23.96
CA SER A 180 18.88 6.93 -23.21
C SER A 180 18.77 7.87 -21.99
N LEU A 181 18.12 9.02 -22.14
CA LEU A 181 17.85 9.93 -21.02
C LEU A 181 17.01 9.26 -19.93
N PHE A 182 15.96 8.51 -20.27
CA PHE A 182 15.19 7.75 -19.29
C PHE A 182 16.04 6.67 -18.60
N LYS A 183 16.91 5.97 -19.35
CA LYS A 183 17.81 4.96 -18.76
C LYS A 183 18.80 5.58 -17.77
N GLU A 184 19.34 6.75 -18.08
CA GLU A 184 20.27 7.51 -17.22
C GLU A 184 19.56 8.11 -16.00
N ALA A 185 18.30 8.53 -16.15
CA ALA A 185 17.48 9.09 -15.06
C ALA A 185 17.02 8.01 -14.07
N ASN A 186 17.13 6.72 -14.39
CA ASN A 186 16.75 5.61 -13.53
C ASN A 186 17.85 5.30 -12.52
N VAL A 187 17.82 6.01 -11.41
CA VAL A 187 18.83 5.94 -10.35
C VAL A 187 18.34 5.19 -9.11
N VAL A 188 19.27 4.74 -8.30
CA VAL A 188 18.93 4.15 -6.98
C VAL A 188 18.58 5.27 -6.01
N GLN A 189 17.30 5.42 -5.70
CA GLN A 189 16.80 6.45 -4.78
C GLN A 189 17.03 6.08 -3.31
N LYS A 190 16.80 4.82 -2.96
CA LYS A 190 16.99 4.31 -1.59
C LYS A 190 17.28 2.81 -1.57
N ASN A 191 17.85 2.36 -0.46
CA ASN A 191 17.91 0.94 -0.15
C ASN A 191 16.79 0.62 0.84
N ALA A 192 15.94 -0.33 0.50
CA ALA A 192 14.96 -0.88 1.43
C ALA A 192 15.51 -2.17 2.03
N VAL A 193 15.53 -2.25 3.35
CA VAL A 193 15.89 -3.47 4.08
C VAL A 193 14.61 -4.10 4.60
N ASN A 194 14.41 -5.37 4.28
CA ASN A 194 13.29 -6.16 4.75
C ASN A 194 13.79 -7.30 5.61
N TYR A 195 13.10 -7.57 6.69
CA TYR A 195 13.39 -8.66 7.61
C TYR A 195 12.31 -9.73 7.47
N TYR A 196 12.74 -10.98 7.34
CA TYR A 196 11.84 -12.11 7.24
C TYR A 196 12.20 -13.16 8.30
N PHE A 197 11.20 -13.55 9.07
CA PHE A 197 11.34 -14.49 10.17
C PHE A 197 10.72 -15.81 9.79
N SER A 198 11.38 -16.92 10.10
CA SER A 198 10.84 -18.25 9.87
C SER A 198 11.20 -19.18 11.04
N LYS A 199 10.26 -20.06 11.38
CA LYS A 199 10.45 -21.10 12.37
C LYS A 199 10.23 -22.47 11.72
N ARG A 200 11.12 -23.39 12.00
CA ARG A 200 11.01 -24.77 11.53
C ARG A 200 10.10 -25.56 12.46
N ASN A 201 9.17 -26.29 11.89
CA ASN A 201 8.38 -27.25 12.65
C ASN A 201 9.25 -28.50 12.90
N PRO A 202 9.48 -28.90 14.17
CA PRO A 202 10.36 -30.04 14.48
C PRO A 202 9.83 -31.39 13.99
N GLU A 203 8.51 -31.55 13.85
CA GLU A 203 7.89 -32.81 13.42
C GLU A 203 7.92 -32.97 11.89
N THR A 204 7.61 -31.89 11.15
CA THR A 204 7.49 -31.93 9.67
C THR A 204 8.75 -31.46 8.96
N ASN A 205 9.70 -30.87 9.69
CA ASN A 205 10.91 -30.26 9.17
C ASN A 205 10.68 -29.13 8.15
N VAL A 206 9.46 -28.56 8.14
CA VAL A 206 9.04 -27.49 7.21
C VAL A 206 9.20 -26.13 7.87
N TRP A 207 9.83 -25.19 7.16
CA TRP A 207 9.96 -23.80 7.59
C TRP A 207 8.64 -23.06 7.35
N ARG A 208 8.13 -22.41 8.40
CA ARG A 208 6.95 -21.54 8.33
C ARG A 208 7.36 -20.12 8.62
N ARG A 209 6.87 -19.20 7.81
CA ARG A 209 7.10 -17.76 7.99
C ARG A 209 6.29 -17.25 9.16
N ILE A 210 6.91 -16.36 9.96
CA ILE A 210 6.25 -15.62 11.04
C ILE A 210 6.10 -14.18 10.53
N GLU A 211 4.88 -13.72 10.38
CA GLU A 211 4.59 -12.34 9.93
C GLU A 211 3.63 -11.69 10.94
N PRO A 212 3.98 -10.54 11.52
CA PRO A 212 3.08 -9.78 12.37
C PRO A 212 2.05 -9.04 11.50
N SER A 213 1.06 -9.75 10.95
CA SER A 213 0.06 -9.20 10.03
C SER A 213 -1.29 -9.84 10.28
N PHE A 214 -2.33 -9.03 10.49
CA PHE A 214 -3.71 -9.50 10.63
C PHE A 214 -4.25 -10.22 9.36
N CYS A 215 -3.66 -9.96 8.20
CA CYS A 215 -4.10 -10.59 6.96
C CYS A 215 -3.66 -12.06 6.81
N ARG A 216 -2.84 -12.57 7.73
CA ARG A 216 -2.24 -13.90 7.66
C ARG A 216 -2.26 -14.67 8.98
N MET A 217 -3.08 -14.21 9.94
CA MET A 217 -3.35 -14.91 11.19
C MET A 217 -4.43 -15.95 11.00
#